data_4083ad5bd1af8772ced778e27aee247f
#
_entry.id   4083ad5bd1af8772ced778e27aee247f
#
_cell.length_a   1.000
_cell.length_b   1.000
_cell.length_c   1.000
_cell.angle_alpha   90.00
_cell.angle_beta   90.00
_cell.angle_gamma   90.00
#
_symmetry.space_group_name_H-M   'P 1'
#
loop_
_entity.id
_entity.type
_entity.pdbx_description
1 polymer ?
#
loop_
_entity_poly.entity_id
_entity_poly.type
_entity_poly.pdbx_seq_one_letter_code
_entity_poly.pdbx_strand_id
1 'polypeptide(L)'
;KRLFTPGELATCGRAANRLAGRFAAKEAFFKAMGTGFREFNWQEVEVHNDALGAPYFRFSSRLQAHLQDLGVDRTHLTIAHSKEYAVAQVITERVKA
;
A
#
# COMPACT_ATOMS: atom_id res chain seq x y z
N LYS A 1 13.10 10.26 -7.46
CA LYS A 1 11.92 10.11 -6.62
C LYS A 1 11.83 8.69 -6.08
N ARG A 2 11.74 8.57 -4.79
CA ARG A 2 11.73 7.26 -4.16
C ARG A 2 10.31 6.74 -4.02
N LEU A 3 10.10 5.51 -4.47
CA LEU A 3 8.81 4.83 -4.37
C LEU A 3 8.71 3.96 -3.12
N PHE A 4 9.84 3.48 -2.63
CA PHE A 4 9.88 2.53 -1.53
C PHE A 4 10.64 3.09 -0.34
N THR A 5 10.21 2.69 0.86
CA THR A 5 10.91 3.05 2.09
C THR A 5 12.12 2.15 2.29
N PRO A 6 13.10 2.58 3.12
CA PRO A 6 14.18 1.69 3.49
C PRO A 6 13.70 0.38 4.12
N GLY A 7 12.59 0.43 4.88
CA GLY A 7 12.01 -0.78 5.47
C GLY A 7 11.50 -1.76 4.42
N GLU A 8 10.83 -1.25 3.39
CA GLU A 8 10.37 -2.10 2.29
C GLU A 8 11.54 -2.71 1.53
N LEU A 9 12.57 -1.92 1.26
CA LEU A 9 13.75 -2.41 0.56
C LEU A 9 14.50 -3.45 1.38
N ALA A 10 14.58 -3.27 2.69
CA ALA A 10 15.22 -4.23 3.57
C ALA A 10 14.46 -5.56 3.60
N THR A 11 13.13 -5.51 3.64
CA THR A 11 12.29 -6.70 3.65
C THR A 11 12.32 -7.45 2.33
N CYS A 12 12.22 -6.72 1.22
CA CYS A 12 12.18 -7.34 -0.11
C CYS A 12 13.55 -7.72 -0.64
N GLY A 13 14.59 -7.08 -0.13
CA GLY A 13 15.91 -7.21 -0.70
C GLY A 13 15.91 -6.73 -2.14
N ARG A 14 16.52 -7.52 -3.02
CA ARG A 14 16.59 -7.21 -4.44
C ARG A 14 15.63 -8.01 -5.29
N ALA A 15 14.65 -8.64 -4.68
CA ALA A 15 13.69 -9.45 -5.40
C ALA A 15 12.76 -8.55 -6.21
N ALA A 16 12.99 -8.45 -7.50
CA ALA A 16 12.24 -7.56 -8.38
C ALA A 16 10.74 -7.85 -8.37
N ASN A 17 10.37 -9.12 -8.29
CA ASN A 17 8.95 -9.49 -8.26
C ASN A 17 8.25 -9.02 -6.98
N ARG A 18 8.97 -9.00 -5.86
CA ARG A 18 8.39 -8.48 -4.60
C ARG A 18 8.21 -6.97 -4.65
N LEU A 19 9.19 -6.27 -5.21
CA LEU A 19 9.07 -4.82 -5.39
C LEU A 19 7.97 -4.47 -6.38
N ALA A 20 7.81 -5.26 -7.43
CA ALA A 20 6.73 -5.07 -8.39
C ALA A 20 5.36 -5.21 -7.73
N GLY A 21 5.21 -6.18 -6.84
CA GLY A 21 3.97 -6.34 -6.06
C GLY A 21 3.68 -5.14 -5.18
N ARG A 22 4.70 -4.61 -4.52
CA ARG A 22 4.55 -3.42 -3.69
C ARG A 22 4.24 -2.18 -4.51
N PHE A 23 4.86 -2.04 -5.66
CA PHE A 23 4.55 -0.94 -6.58
C PHE A 23 3.09 -0.99 -7.00
N ALA A 24 2.62 -2.17 -7.43
CA ALA A 24 1.23 -2.35 -7.84
C ALA A 24 0.26 -2.02 -6.69
N ALA A 25 0.60 -2.42 -5.47
CA ALA A 25 -0.21 -2.14 -4.30
C ALA A 25 -0.31 -0.64 -4.01
N LYS A 26 0.81 0.07 -4.07
CA LYS A 26 0.83 1.51 -3.86
C LYS A 26 0.04 2.24 -4.93
N GLU A 27 0.23 1.85 -6.18
CA GLU A 27 -0.51 2.44 -7.29
C GLU A 27 -2.01 2.21 -7.12
N ALA A 28 -2.42 1.00 -6.77
CA ALA A 28 -3.82 0.68 -6.55
C ALA A 28 -4.41 1.49 -5.40
N PHE A 29 -3.65 1.68 -4.32
CA PHE A 29 -4.09 2.50 -3.20
C PHE A 29 -4.36 3.94 -3.62
N PHE A 30 -3.41 4.57 -4.29
CA PHE A 30 -3.57 5.96 -4.70
C PHE A 30 -4.69 6.13 -5.72
N LYS A 31 -4.89 5.18 -6.60
CA LYS A 31 -6.01 5.21 -7.53
C LYS A 31 -7.35 5.07 -6.82
N ALA A 32 -7.42 4.20 -5.83
CA ALA A 32 -8.64 4.01 -5.05
C ALA A 32 -9.01 5.26 -4.26
N MET A 33 -8.00 5.97 -3.75
CA MET A 33 -8.22 7.18 -2.95
C MET A 33 -8.50 8.42 -3.80
N GLY A 34 -8.01 8.43 -5.04
CA GLY A 34 -8.29 9.53 -5.97
C GLY A 34 -7.42 10.76 -5.78
N THR A 35 -7.86 11.86 -6.37
CA THR A 35 -7.03 13.07 -6.48
C THR A 35 -6.75 13.77 -5.16
N GLY A 36 -7.58 13.55 -4.15
CA GLY A 36 -7.37 14.14 -2.82
C GLY A 36 -6.11 13.65 -2.11
N PHE A 37 -5.44 12.64 -2.68
CA PHE A 37 -4.23 12.07 -2.09
C PHE A 37 -2.96 12.47 -2.82
N ARG A 38 -3.01 13.45 -3.73
CA ARG A 38 -1.84 13.90 -4.49
C ARG A 38 -0.72 14.46 -3.64
N GLU A 39 -1.05 15.02 -2.48
CA GLU A 39 -0.07 15.62 -1.58
C GLU A 39 0.72 14.60 -0.78
N PHE A 40 0.32 13.34 -0.86
CA PHE A 40 1.01 12.29 -0.13
C PHE A 40 2.06 11.62 -0.99
N ASN A 41 3.18 11.29 -0.37
CA ASN A 41 4.26 10.60 -1.05
C ASN A 41 4.03 9.09 -1.03
N TRP A 42 4.54 8.41 -2.02
CA TRP A 42 4.44 6.96 -2.08
C TRP A 42 5.12 6.28 -0.88
N GLN A 43 6.13 6.93 -0.31
CA GLN A 43 6.78 6.41 0.90
C GLN A 43 5.91 6.47 2.15
N GLU A 44 4.83 7.24 2.11
CA GLU A 44 3.88 7.29 3.23
C GLU A 44 2.96 6.07 3.28
N VAL A 45 3.01 5.24 2.23
CA VAL A 45 2.25 4.00 2.14
C VAL A 45 3.25 2.87 2.05
N GLU A 46 3.41 2.11 3.14
CA GLU A 46 4.28 0.95 3.14
C GLU A 46 3.47 -0.32 3.01
N VAL A 47 4.04 -1.31 2.33
CA VAL A 47 3.45 -2.64 2.23
C VAL A 47 4.29 -3.58 3.07
N HIS A 48 3.65 -4.27 3.98
CA HIS A 48 4.27 -5.26 4.86
C HIS A 48 3.55 -6.59 4.71
N ASN A 49 4.18 -7.64 5.21
CA ASN A 49 3.55 -8.96 5.28
C ASN A 49 3.44 -9.37 6.74
N ASP A 50 2.30 -9.95 7.11
CA ASP A 50 2.12 -10.46 8.46
C ASP A 50 2.84 -11.81 8.63
N ALA A 51 2.70 -12.41 9.81
CA ALA A 51 3.38 -13.67 10.12
C ALA A 51 2.99 -14.82 9.19
N LEU A 52 1.81 -14.74 8.58
CA LEU A 52 1.32 -15.75 7.65
C LEU A 52 1.61 -15.40 6.19
N GLY A 53 2.26 -14.27 5.95
CA GLY A 53 2.63 -13.84 4.61
C GLY A 53 1.59 -12.96 3.91
N ALA A 54 0.46 -12.65 4.57
CA ALA A 54 -0.57 -11.82 3.96
C ALA A 54 -0.12 -10.35 3.92
N PRO A 55 -0.30 -9.67 2.78
CA PRO A 55 0.11 -8.28 2.67
C PRO A 55 -0.85 -7.34 3.39
N TYR A 56 -0.31 -6.26 3.93
CA TYR A 56 -1.11 -5.20 4.52
C TYR A 56 -0.38 -3.88 4.41
N PHE A 57 -1.14 -2.78 4.54
CA PHE A 57 -0.57 -1.44 4.48
C PHE A 57 -0.21 -0.92 5.87
N ARG A 58 0.88 -0.17 5.92
CA ARG A 58 1.17 0.72 7.05
C ARG A 58 1.33 2.12 6.50
N PHE A 59 0.65 3.07 7.14
CA PHE A 59 0.61 4.44 6.68
C PHE A 59 1.40 5.34 7.61
N SER A 60 1.95 6.42 7.05
CA SER A 60 2.53 7.47 7.89
C SER A 60 1.47 8.03 8.83
N SER A 61 1.91 8.64 9.94
CA SER A 61 0.97 9.26 10.88
C SER A 61 0.10 10.30 10.20
N ARG A 62 0.67 11.06 9.27
CA ARG A 62 -0.04 12.09 8.52
C ARG A 62 -1.13 11.48 7.65
N LEU A 63 -0.80 10.43 6.92
CA LEU A 63 -1.75 9.76 6.06
C LEU A 63 -2.82 9.02 6.86
N GLN A 64 -2.43 8.39 7.96
CA GLN A 64 -3.39 7.71 8.84
C GLN A 64 -4.43 8.69 9.37
N ALA A 65 -4.02 9.88 9.79
CA ALA A 65 -4.94 10.90 10.27
C ALA A 65 -5.90 11.33 9.16
N HIS A 66 -5.42 11.48 7.94
CA HIS A 66 -6.25 11.86 6.80
C HIS A 66 -7.29 10.79 6.50
N LEU A 67 -6.90 9.52 6.55
CA LEU A 67 -7.84 8.41 6.35
C LEU A 67 -8.91 8.40 7.43
N GLN A 68 -8.54 8.66 8.68
CA GLN A 68 -9.50 8.74 9.77
C GLN A 68 -10.49 9.88 9.57
N ASP A 69 -10.02 11.03 9.11
CA ASP A 69 -10.89 12.17 8.81
C ASP A 69 -11.91 11.84 7.72
N LEU A 70 -11.52 11.00 6.78
CA LEU A 70 -12.42 10.55 5.71
C LEU A 70 -13.33 9.41 6.14
N GLY A 71 -13.14 8.88 7.34
CA GLY A 71 -13.93 7.75 7.83
C GLY A 71 -13.51 6.41 7.26
N VAL A 72 -12.31 6.31 6.71
CA VAL A 72 -11.77 5.04 6.22
C VAL A 72 -11.20 4.27 7.39
N ASP A 73 -11.86 3.18 7.78
CA ASP A 73 -11.48 2.41 8.96
C ASP A 73 -10.65 1.18 8.62
N ARG A 74 -10.85 0.62 7.44
CA ARG A 74 -10.18 -0.61 7.04
C ARG A 74 -9.70 -0.52 5.61
N THR A 75 -8.53 -1.10 5.39
CA THR A 75 -8.01 -1.31 4.04
C THR A 75 -7.71 -2.80 3.88
N HIS A 76 -8.04 -3.33 2.72
CA HIS A 76 -7.76 -4.71 2.37
C HIS A 76 -6.87 -4.72 1.16
N LEU A 77 -5.84 -5.55 1.19
CA LEU A 77 -4.86 -5.62 0.13
C LEU A 77 -4.65 -7.07 -0.27
N THR A 78 -4.74 -7.35 -1.56
CA THR A 78 -4.31 -8.62 -2.13
C THR A 78 -3.31 -8.36 -3.25
N ILE A 79 -2.31 -9.23 -3.35
CA ILE A 79 -1.28 -9.14 -4.38
C ILE A 79 -1.14 -10.52 -5.02
N ALA A 80 -1.20 -10.56 -6.33
CA ALA A 80 -0.95 -11.78 -7.09
C ALA A 80 0.27 -11.57 -7.99
N HIS A 81 1.11 -12.58 -8.07
CA HIS A 81 2.34 -12.52 -8.87
C HIS A 81 2.32 -13.58 -9.96
N SER A 82 2.89 -13.21 -11.10
CA SER A 82 3.31 -14.16 -12.11
C SER A 82 4.80 -13.92 -12.39
N LYS A 83 5.38 -14.66 -13.31
CA LYS A 83 6.77 -14.44 -13.70
C LYS A 83 6.99 -13.07 -14.33
N GLU A 84 5.97 -12.52 -14.96
CA GLU A 84 6.09 -11.34 -15.80
C GLU A 84 5.43 -10.10 -15.21
N TYR A 85 4.50 -10.26 -14.27
CA TYR A 85 3.79 -9.11 -13.73
C TYR A 85 3.22 -9.39 -12.34
N ALA A 86 2.83 -8.31 -11.70
CA ALA A 86 2.14 -8.37 -10.42
C ALA A 86 0.84 -7.56 -10.53
N VAL A 87 -0.20 -8.04 -9.88
CA VAL A 87 -1.50 -7.37 -9.80
C VAL A 87 -1.85 -7.19 -8.33
N ALA A 88 -2.32 -6.00 -7.99
CA ALA A 88 -2.77 -5.71 -6.64
C ALA A 88 -4.20 -5.20 -6.68
N GLN A 89 -4.97 -5.56 -5.65
CA GLN A 89 -6.32 -5.07 -5.45
C GLN A 89 -6.40 -4.45 -4.06
N VAL A 90 -6.97 -3.26 -3.98
CA VAL A 90 -7.15 -2.53 -2.73
C VAL A 90 -8.62 -2.23 -2.55
N ILE A 91 -9.14 -2.58 -1.38
CA ILE A 91 -10.52 -2.27 -0.99
C ILE A 91 -10.45 -1.47 0.28
N THR A 92 -11.16 -0.34 0.30
CA THR A 92 -11.26 0.50 1.50
C THR A 92 -12.69 0.45 2.00
N GLU A 93 -12.82 0.47 3.32
CA GLU A 93 -14.14 0.41 3.96
C GLU A 93 -14.33 1.56 4.93
N ARG A 94 -15.54 2.07 4.94
CA ARG A 94 -15.98 3.01 5.97
C ARG A 94 -16.96 2.30 6.88
N VAL A 95 -16.74 2.44 8.18
CA VAL A 95 -17.71 1.95 9.14
C VAL A 95 -18.67 3.09 9.42
N LYS A 96 -19.93 2.87 9.12
CA LYS A 96 -20.96 3.85 9.46
C LYS A 96 -21.17 3.89 10.95
N ALA A 97 -21.04 5.05 11.49
CA ALA A 97 -21.42 5.26 12.87
C ALA A 97 -22.92 5.18 13.05
#